data_a64810e5db79bcd8bfa7ff28e3ef61b1
#
_entry.id   a64810e5db79bcd8bfa7ff28e3ef61b1
#
_cell.length_a   1.000
_cell.length_b   1.000
_cell.length_c   1.000
_cell.angle_alpha   90.00
_cell.angle_beta   90.00
_cell.angle_gamma   90.00
#
_symmetry.space_group_name_H-M   'P 1'
#
loop_
_entity.id
_entity.type
_entity.pdbx_description
1 polymer ?
#
loop_
_entity_poly.entity_id
_entity_poly.type
_entity_poly.pdbx_seq_one_letter_code
_entity_poly.pdbx_strand_id
1 'polypeptide(L)'
;MGEPGIGRRQLLAGMGAGTLGAVAALGASMTPVLANEAEMNDSEARVEGSWQAVIHVGQPPDKAATFPAMFGFARGGVVTRIDGRDNAPSLGSWKHSKAGIVFQRIEYQFAAGVLVRTVNVVAAAEVHGDSMSGTFIGSVAGAFFRSGSFTATRVPAKEP
;
A
#
# COMPACT_ATOMS: atom_id res chain seq x y z
N MET A 1 -46.75 -33.10 12.59
CA MET A 1 -46.46 -31.80 11.91
C MET A 1 -44.97 -31.81 11.71
N GLY A 2 -44.52 -32.09 10.48
CA GLY A 2 -43.09 -32.17 10.12
C GLY A 2 -42.66 -30.90 9.43
N GLU A 3 -41.55 -30.33 9.87
CA GLU A 3 -40.91 -29.23 9.20
C GLU A 3 -40.19 -29.71 7.94
N PRO A 4 -40.29 -29.02 6.80
CA PRO A 4 -39.53 -29.38 5.60
C PRO A 4 -38.12 -28.80 5.69
N GLY A 5 -37.13 -29.68 5.78
CA GLY A 5 -35.72 -29.35 5.70
C GLY A 5 -35.37 -28.85 4.29
N ILE A 6 -34.89 -27.60 4.21
CA ILE A 6 -34.36 -26.96 3.00
C ILE A 6 -32.98 -27.55 2.70
N GLY A 7 -32.91 -28.39 1.67
CA GLY A 7 -31.67 -29.04 1.25
C GLY A 7 -30.66 -28.06 0.65
N ARG A 8 -29.42 -28.08 1.15
CA ARG A 8 -28.24 -27.29 0.75
C ARG A 8 -27.73 -27.54 -0.69
N ARG A 9 -28.52 -28.14 -1.58
CA ARG A 9 -28.08 -28.53 -2.93
C ARG A 9 -28.63 -27.71 -4.09
N GLN A 10 -29.36 -26.63 -3.85
CA GLN A 10 -29.95 -25.81 -4.94
C GLN A 10 -29.33 -24.44 -5.17
N LEU A 11 -28.14 -24.15 -4.65
CA LEU A 11 -27.47 -22.84 -4.80
C LEU A 11 -26.30 -22.84 -5.80
N LEU A 12 -26.16 -23.88 -6.64
CA LEU A 12 -25.06 -24.00 -7.63
C LEU A 12 -25.50 -24.16 -9.08
N ALA A 13 -26.74 -23.83 -9.42
CA ALA A 13 -27.23 -23.86 -10.80
C ALA A 13 -27.70 -22.47 -11.27
N GLY A 14 -26.77 -21.55 -11.51
CA GLY A 14 -27.13 -20.20 -11.96
C GLY A 14 -25.94 -19.34 -12.39
N MET A 15 -24.89 -19.90 -13.01
CA MET A 15 -23.91 -19.09 -13.72
C MET A 15 -24.02 -19.38 -15.22
N GLY A 16 -24.69 -18.47 -15.88
CA GLY A 16 -25.01 -18.47 -17.28
C GLY A 16 -23.80 -18.50 -18.18
N ALA A 17 -23.97 -19.18 -19.29
CA ALA A 17 -23.12 -19.19 -20.46
C ALA A 17 -22.96 -17.76 -21.02
N GLY A 18 -21.79 -17.16 -20.80
CA GLY A 18 -21.34 -15.92 -21.43
C GLY A 18 -20.41 -16.25 -22.60
N THR A 19 -20.87 -15.97 -23.79
CA THR A 19 -20.29 -15.98 -25.13
C THR A 19 -18.75 -15.97 -25.19
N LEU A 20 -18.21 -17.03 -25.83
CA LEU A 20 -16.85 -17.08 -26.37
C LEU A 20 -16.76 -16.12 -27.58
N GLY A 21 -16.26 -14.91 -27.32
CA GLY A 21 -15.82 -14.01 -28.38
C GLY A 21 -14.51 -14.52 -28.98
N ALA A 22 -14.50 -14.82 -30.26
CA ALA A 22 -13.32 -15.18 -31.02
C ALA A 22 -12.27 -14.06 -30.96
N VAL A 23 -11.13 -14.31 -30.33
CA VAL A 23 -9.93 -13.47 -30.44
C VAL A 23 -9.12 -13.99 -31.61
N ALA A 24 -9.11 -13.21 -32.69
CA ALA A 24 -8.27 -13.43 -33.85
C ALA A 24 -6.80 -13.49 -33.43
N ALA A 25 -6.12 -14.56 -33.81
CA ALA A 25 -4.69 -14.71 -33.68
C ALA A 25 -3.97 -13.71 -34.60
N LEU A 26 -3.53 -12.59 -34.04
CA LEU A 26 -2.49 -11.77 -34.65
C LEU A 26 -1.15 -12.23 -34.04
N GLY A 27 -0.32 -12.81 -34.90
CA GLY A 27 1.05 -13.17 -34.56
C GLY A 27 1.84 -11.93 -34.17
N ALA A 28 1.99 -11.71 -32.86
CA ALA A 28 2.95 -10.78 -32.30
C ALA A 28 4.14 -11.60 -31.84
N SER A 29 5.28 -11.34 -32.49
CA SER A 29 6.60 -11.83 -32.14
C SER A 29 6.85 -11.71 -30.65
N MET A 30 7.11 -12.84 -29.99
CA MET A 30 7.65 -12.89 -28.63
C MET A 30 9.05 -12.30 -28.64
N THR A 31 9.18 -11.01 -28.48
CA THR A 31 10.43 -10.35 -28.09
C THR A 31 10.46 -10.19 -26.56
N PRO A 32 11.63 -10.25 -25.95
CA PRO A 32 11.82 -10.94 -24.69
C PRO A 32 11.37 -10.12 -23.48
N VAL A 33 10.68 -10.79 -22.60
CA VAL A 33 10.34 -10.38 -21.22
C VAL A 33 11.59 -10.03 -20.37
N LEU A 34 12.82 -10.39 -20.84
CA LEU A 34 14.06 -10.20 -20.10
C LEU A 34 14.50 -8.73 -19.92
N ALA A 35 14.09 -7.82 -20.82
CA ALA A 35 14.43 -6.40 -20.66
C ALA A 35 13.62 -5.71 -19.55
N ASN A 36 12.44 -6.23 -19.27
CA ASN A 36 11.55 -5.65 -18.27
C ASN A 36 11.93 -6.02 -16.82
N GLU A 37 12.60 -7.17 -16.63
CA GLU A 37 13.04 -7.61 -15.30
C GLU A 37 14.27 -6.84 -14.80
N ALA A 38 15.18 -6.46 -15.70
CA ALA A 38 16.35 -5.67 -15.34
C ALA A 38 15.98 -4.23 -14.96
N GLU A 39 15.05 -3.60 -15.69
CA GLU A 39 14.56 -2.26 -15.37
C GLU A 39 13.70 -2.25 -14.08
N MET A 40 12.93 -3.31 -13.81
CA MET A 40 12.18 -3.45 -12.56
C MET A 40 13.12 -3.63 -11.36
N ASN A 41 14.20 -4.42 -11.50
CA ASN A 41 15.17 -4.63 -10.42
C ASN A 41 15.91 -3.32 -10.04
N ASP A 42 16.26 -2.49 -11.03
CA ASP A 42 16.91 -1.20 -10.78
C ASP A 42 15.97 -0.20 -10.10
N SER A 43 14.68 -0.19 -10.45
CA SER A 43 13.70 0.69 -9.82
C SER A 43 13.33 0.23 -8.39
N GLU A 44 13.26 -1.08 -8.14
CA GLU A 44 13.10 -1.65 -6.81
C GLU A 44 14.25 -1.28 -5.89
N ALA A 45 15.49 -1.44 -6.35
CA ALA A 45 16.69 -1.07 -5.60
C ALA A 45 16.71 0.44 -5.25
N ARG A 46 16.04 1.30 -6.04
CA ARG A 46 15.94 2.74 -5.75
C ARG A 46 14.93 3.06 -4.64
N VAL A 47 14.02 2.18 -4.31
CA VAL A 47 13.02 2.39 -3.24
C VAL A 47 13.45 1.72 -1.95
N GLU A 48 14.11 0.57 -2.05
CA GLU A 48 14.57 -0.19 -0.89
C GLU A 48 15.46 0.64 0.03
N GLY A 49 15.31 0.42 1.32
CA GLY A 49 16.10 1.09 2.36
C GLY A 49 15.26 1.88 3.35
N SER A 50 15.94 2.72 4.12
CA SER A 50 15.33 3.54 5.16
C SER A 50 15.16 4.98 4.69
N TRP A 51 14.04 5.59 5.07
CA TRP A 51 13.67 6.95 4.68
C TRP A 51 13.20 7.73 5.87
N GLN A 52 13.82 8.87 6.12
CA GLN A 52 13.35 9.82 7.12
C GLN A 52 12.28 10.71 6.48
N ALA A 53 11.10 10.76 7.09
CA ALA A 53 9.94 11.42 6.54
C ALA A 53 9.37 12.49 7.46
N VAL A 54 8.70 13.46 6.85
CA VAL A 54 7.82 14.41 7.51
C VAL A 54 6.41 14.17 6.99
N ILE A 55 5.50 13.87 7.91
CA ILE A 55 4.08 13.60 7.61
C ILE A 55 3.25 14.84 7.91
N HIS A 56 2.42 15.23 6.96
CA HIS A 56 1.43 16.28 7.10
C HIS A 56 0.03 15.67 7.03
N VAL A 57 -0.67 15.64 8.14
CA VAL A 57 -2.07 15.21 8.18
C VAL A 57 -2.94 16.45 8.01
N GLY A 58 -3.70 16.50 6.93
CA GLY A 58 -4.72 17.51 6.71
C GLY A 58 -6.10 16.89 6.87
N GLN A 59 -6.94 17.47 7.68
CA GLN A 59 -8.37 17.21 7.88
C GLN A 59 -8.73 16.83 9.32
N PRO A 60 -9.66 17.53 9.88
CA PRO A 60 -10.10 18.86 9.50
C PRO A 60 -9.01 19.93 9.76
N PRO A 61 -9.09 21.14 9.18
CA PRO A 61 -8.01 22.14 9.22
C PRO A 61 -7.53 22.51 10.63
N ASP A 62 -8.43 22.48 11.59
CA ASP A 62 -8.18 22.74 13.01
C ASP A 62 -7.42 21.60 13.73
N LYS A 63 -7.25 20.46 13.09
CA LYS A 63 -6.53 19.28 13.57
C LYS A 63 -5.34 18.87 12.68
N ALA A 64 -4.93 19.77 11.81
CA ALA A 64 -3.72 19.55 11.00
C ALA A 64 -2.52 19.30 11.92
N ALA A 65 -1.76 18.27 11.62
CA ALA A 65 -0.58 17.90 12.40
C ALA A 65 0.58 17.56 11.48
N THR A 66 1.76 17.99 11.88
CA THR A 66 3.03 17.62 11.24
C THR A 66 3.89 16.89 12.23
N PHE A 67 4.46 15.74 11.83
CA PHE A 67 5.31 14.95 12.71
C PHE A 67 6.33 14.12 11.91
N PRO A 68 7.48 13.80 12.52
CA PRO A 68 8.49 12.96 11.91
C PRO A 68 8.05 11.49 11.87
N ALA A 69 8.54 10.77 10.87
CA ALA A 69 8.39 9.33 10.75
C ALA A 69 9.61 8.72 10.07
N MET A 70 9.75 7.40 10.19
CA MET A 70 10.70 6.60 9.43
C MET A 70 9.92 5.57 8.61
N PHE A 71 10.22 5.47 7.32
CA PHE A 71 9.80 4.35 6.49
C PHE A 71 10.97 3.39 6.26
N GLY A 72 10.68 2.11 6.23
CA GLY A 72 11.57 1.07 5.74
C GLY A 72 10.89 0.32 4.61
N PHE A 73 11.51 0.30 3.43
CA PHE A 73 11.06 -0.48 2.28
C PHE A 73 12.02 -1.64 2.08
N ALA A 74 11.53 -2.86 2.26
CA ALA A 74 12.33 -4.07 2.10
C ALA A 74 12.04 -4.74 0.77
N ARG A 75 13.04 -5.45 0.23
CA ARG A 75 12.89 -6.32 -0.92
C ARG A 75 11.72 -7.29 -0.70
N GLY A 76 10.99 -7.60 -1.77
CA GLY A 76 9.81 -8.45 -1.68
C GLY A 76 8.54 -7.72 -1.24
N GLY A 77 8.56 -6.38 -1.26
CA GLY A 77 7.35 -5.58 -1.14
C GLY A 77 6.85 -5.33 0.29
N VAL A 78 7.70 -5.47 1.30
CA VAL A 78 7.33 -5.16 2.69
C VAL A 78 7.63 -3.69 2.99
N VAL A 79 6.67 -2.98 3.57
CA VAL A 79 6.86 -1.63 4.09
C VAL A 79 6.63 -1.60 5.60
N THR A 80 7.51 -0.91 6.31
CA THR A 80 7.38 -0.61 7.74
C THR A 80 7.32 0.90 7.93
N ARG A 81 6.67 1.35 9.00
CA ARG A 81 6.73 2.74 9.43
C ARG A 81 6.72 2.83 10.94
N ILE A 82 7.53 3.74 11.47
CA ILE A 82 7.51 4.17 12.86
C ILE A 82 7.29 5.68 12.84
N ASP A 83 6.39 6.20 13.66
CA ASP A 83 6.22 7.65 13.81
C ASP A 83 6.62 8.12 15.22
N GLY A 84 6.94 9.42 15.30
CA GLY A 84 7.44 10.02 16.52
C GLY A 84 6.38 10.30 17.60
N ARG A 85 5.10 9.96 17.35
CA ARG A 85 4.00 10.26 18.29
C ARG A 85 3.76 9.13 19.28
N ASP A 86 3.73 7.90 18.79
CA ASP A 86 3.33 6.73 19.59
C ASP A 86 4.31 5.57 19.53
N ASN A 87 5.36 5.68 18.70
CA ASN A 87 6.36 4.65 18.46
C ASN A 87 5.81 3.27 18.07
N ALA A 88 4.51 3.17 17.78
CA ALA A 88 3.92 1.92 17.33
C ALA A 88 4.32 1.65 15.86
N PRO A 89 5.01 0.55 15.57
CA PRO A 89 5.34 0.21 14.20
C PRO A 89 4.07 -0.16 13.44
N SER A 90 3.98 0.29 12.19
CA SER A 90 2.98 -0.19 11.25
C SER A 90 3.64 -1.03 10.17
N LEU A 91 2.95 -2.06 9.72
CA LEU A 91 3.41 -3.01 8.72
C LEU A 91 2.47 -3.02 7.53
N GLY A 92 3.03 -3.29 6.37
CA GLY A 92 2.24 -3.38 5.15
C GLY A 92 3.03 -3.88 3.97
N SER A 93 2.48 -3.64 2.79
CA SER A 93 3.09 -4.03 1.51
C SER A 93 3.21 -2.84 0.59
N TRP A 94 4.19 -2.89 -0.30
CA TRP A 94 4.42 -1.91 -1.34
C TRP A 94 4.68 -2.59 -2.69
N LYS A 95 4.45 -1.86 -3.77
CA LYS A 95 4.77 -2.27 -5.13
C LYS A 95 5.01 -1.06 -6.01
N HIS A 96 5.70 -1.28 -7.13
CA HIS A 96 5.83 -0.28 -8.16
C HIS A 96 4.49 0.03 -8.84
N SER A 97 4.34 1.28 -9.28
CA SER A 97 3.27 1.77 -10.12
C SER A 97 3.88 2.59 -11.26
N LYS A 98 3.07 2.94 -12.26
CA LYS A 98 3.54 3.78 -13.39
C LYS A 98 4.10 5.14 -12.97
N ALA A 99 3.65 5.68 -11.84
CA ALA A 99 4.03 7.00 -11.34
C ALA A 99 4.98 6.95 -10.12
N GLY A 100 5.57 5.79 -9.81
CA GLY A 100 6.43 5.61 -8.65
C GLY A 100 6.05 4.36 -7.85
N ILE A 101 5.64 4.50 -6.61
CA ILE A 101 5.20 3.38 -5.76
C ILE A 101 3.81 3.60 -5.19
N VAL A 102 3.14 2.50 -4.91
CA VAL A 102 1.94 2.47 -4.05
C VAL A 102 2.19 1.53 -2.89
N PHE A 103 1.71 1.88 -1.72
CA PHE A 103 1.81 1.01 -0.55
C PHE A 103 0.58 1.12 0.33
N GLN A 104 0.32 0.04 1.05
CA GLN A 104 -0.70 0.01 2.10
C GLN A 104 -0.09 -0.54 3.38
N ARG A 105 -0.61 -0.09 4.50
CA ARG A 105 -0.17 -0.53 5.83
C ARG A 105 -1.29 -0.43 6.84
N ILE A 106 -1.16 -1.21 7.90
CA ILE A 106 -2.07 -1.16 9.04
C ILE A 106 -1.37 -0.40 10.15
N GLU A 107 -2.06 0.59 10.69
CA GLU A 107 -1.62 1.42 11.80
C GLU A 107 -2.51 1.15 13.00
N TYR A 108 -1.90 0.84 14.13
CA TYR A 108 -2.58 0.65 15.40
C TYR A 108 -2.48 1.92 16.22
N GLN A 109 -3.62 2.44 16.66
CA GLN A 109 -3.66 3.64 17.50
C GLN A 109 -4.03 3.25 18.93
N PHE A 110 -3.18 3.68 19.87
CA PHE A 110 -3.35 3.42 21.29
C PHE A 110 -3.68 4.71 22.04
N ALA A 111 -4.50 4.60 23.09
CA ALA A 111 -4.71 5.64 24.09
C ALA A 111 -4.56 5.00 25.46
N ALA A 112 -3.69 5.55 26.29
CA ALA A 112 -3.35 5.02 27.63
C ALA A 112 -2.99 3.52 27.60
N GLY A 113 -2.25 3.06 26.57
CA GLY A 113 -1.84 1.66 26.41
C GLY A 113 -2.92 0.71 25.86
N VAL A 114 -4.14 1.20 25.62
CA VAL A 114 -5.25 0.40 25.07
C VAL A 114 -5.40 0.68 23.58
N LEU A 115 -5.52 -0.36 22.77
CA LEU A 115 -5.82 -0.24 21.34
C LEU A 115 -7.22 0.39 21.17
N VAL A 116 -7.27 1.60 20.61
CA VAL A 116 -8.52 2.32 20.39
C VAL A 116 -9.05 2.18 18.97
N ARG A 117 -8.18 1.98 17.99
CA ARG A 117 -8.58 1.73 16.59
C ARG A 117 -7.46 1.17 15.73
N THR A 118 -7.87 0.56 14.64
CA THR A 118 -7.00 0.13 13.54
C THR A 118 -7.29 0.99 12.32
N VAL A 119 -6.26 1.60 11.74
CA VAL A 119 -6.38 2.44 10.55
C VAL A 119 -5.71 1.73 9.38
N ASN A 120 -6.45 1.50 8.31
CA ASN A 120 -5.88 1.07 7.04
C ASN A 120 -5.45 2.31 6.26
N VAL A 121 -4.17 2.39 5.91
CA VAL A 121 -3.59 3.53 5.17
C VAL A 121 -3.14 3.05 3.81
N VAL A 122 -3.62 3.71 2.76
CA VAL A 122 -3.17 3.53 1.38
C VAL A 122 -2.47 4.81 0.94
N ALA A 123 -1.32 4.66 0.31
CA ALA A 123 -0.49 5.78 -0.13
C ALA A 123 0.07 5.56 -1.53
N ALA A 124 0.31 6.67 -2.23
CA ALA A 124 1.05 6.70 -3.47
C ALA A 124 2.18 7.73 -3.35
N ALA A 125 3.34 7.43 -3.92
CA ALA A 125 4.49 8.31 -3.88
C ALA A 125 5.31 8.24 -5.16
N GLU A 126 5.94 9.39 -5.47
CA GLU A 126 6.98 9.51 -6.49
C GLU A 126 8.35 9.47 -5.81
N VAL A 127 9.31 8.84 -6.47
CA VAL A 127 10.70 8.71 -5.97
C VAL A 127 11.66 9.31 -6.98
N HIS A 128 12.45 10.27 -6.52
CA HIS A 128 13.44 10.99 -7.34
C HIS A 128 14.81 10.96 -6.64
N GLY A 129 15.65 10.00 -6.99
CA GLY A 129 16.93 9.78 -6.32
C GLY A 129 16.73 9.48 -4.84
N ASP A 130 17.27 10.33 -3.98
CA ASP A 130 17.18 10.22 -2.52
C ASP A 130 15.99 10.99 -1.92
N SER A 131 15.06 11.45 -2.75
CA SER A 131 13.86 12.16 -2.31
C SER A 131 12.61 11.39 -2.70
N MET A 132 11.62 11.43 -1.83
CA MET A 132 10.30 10.83 -2.05
C MET A 132 9.23 11.82 -1.59
N SER A 133 8.15 11.94 -2.36
CA SER A 133 6.97 12.70 -1.97
C SER A 133 5.70 11.94 -2.32
N GLY A 134 4.66 12.07 -1.50
CA GLY A 134 3.44 11.32 -1.73
C GLY A 134 2.25 11.81 -0.92
N THR A 135 1.13 11.17 -1.19
CA THR A 135 -0.14 11.39 -0.48
C THR A 135 -0.67 10.09 0.09
N PHE A 136 -1.52 10.19 1.08
CA PHE A 136 -2.15 9.03 1.69
C PHE A 136 -3.61 9.29 2.08
N ILE A 137 -4.36 8.20 2.16
CA ILE A 137 -5.71 8.15 2.71
C ILE A 137 -5.74 7.07 3.80
N GLY A 138 -6.30 7.41 4.95
CA GLY A 138 -6.56 6.48 6.04
C GLY A 138 -8.05 6.20 6.17
N SER A 139 -8.42 4.95 6.42
CA SER A 139 -9.79 4.50 6.68
C SER A 139 -9.88 3.67 7.96
N VAL A 140 -11.02 3.74 8.63
CA VAL A 140 -11.38 2.91 9.78
C VAL A 140 -12.65 2.16 9.44
N ALA A 141 -12.63 0.84 9.52
CA ALA A 141 -13.75 -0.02 9.13
C ALA A 141 -14.32 0.30 7.72
N GLY A 142 -13.44 0.66 6.77
CA GLY A 142 -13.81 1.03 5.40
C GLY A 142 -14.27 2.47 5.20
N ALA A 143 -14.60 3.21 6.27
CA ALA A 143 -14.98 4.61 6.16
C ALA A 143 -13.76 5.53 6.13
N PHE A 144 -13.82 6.62 5.36
CA PHE A 144 -12.79 7.65 5.35
C PHE A 144 -12.54 8.19 6.76
N PHE A 145 -11.27 8.29 7.15
CA PHE A 145 -10.87 8.79 8.45
C PHE A 145 -10.00 10.05 8.36
N ARG A 146 -8.98 10.01 7.49
CA ARG A 146 -8.07 11.14 7.30
C ARG A 146 -7.32 11.03 5.98
N SER A 147 -6.75 12.14 5.52
CA SER A 147 -5.80 12.18 4.41
C SER A 147 -4.62 13.06 4.76
N GLY A 148 -3.60 13.03 3.93
CA GLY A 148 -2.44 13.88 4.10
C GLY A 148 -1.40 13.65 3.01
N SER A 149 -0.26 14.30 3.21
CA SER A 149 0.92 14.16 2.37
C SER A 149 2.16 13.84 3.20
N PHE A 150 3.22 13.46 2.54
CA PHE A 150 4.52 13.30 3.16
C PHE A 150 5.64 13.62 2.18
N THR A 151 6.75 14.04 2.73
CA THR A 151 8.04 14.08 2.04
C THR A 151 9.02 13.21 2.81
N ALA A 152 9.96 12.58 2.12
CA ALA A 152 10.96 11.76 2.75
C ALA A 152 12.31 11.89 2.05
N THR A 153 13.38 11.71 2.80
CA THR A 153 14.75 11.68 2.32
C THR A 153 15.36 10.34 2.71
N ARG A 154 16.12 9.75 1.81
CA ARG A 154 16.82 8.50 2.06
C ARG A 154 17.83 8.67 3.19
N VAL A 155 17.86 7.73 4.10
CA VAL A 155 18.92 7.63 5.11
C VAL A 155 20.11 6.95 4.46
N PRO A 156 21.28 7.62 4.34
CA PRO A 156 22.44 6.99 3.74
C PRO A 156 22.88 5.79 4.58
N ALA A 157 23.27 4.72 3.90
CA ALA A 157 23.94 3.62 4.56
C ALA A 157 25.28 4.16 5.11
N LYS A 158 25.55 3.95 6.40
CA LYS A 158 26.85 4.29 6.95
C LYS A 158 27.86 3.27 6.44
N GLU A 159 28.83 3.72 5.67
CA GLU A 159 29.95 2.86 5.29
C GLU A 159 30.67 2.41 6.58
N PRO A 160 31.08 1.13 6.65
CA PRO A 160 31.74 0.58 7.82
C PRO A 160 33.14 1.18 8.04
#